data_a92de7141571c30f88b265cd889e2a1e
#
_entry.id   a92de7141571c30f88b265cd889e2a1e
#
_cell.length_a   1.000
_cell.length_b   1.000
_cell.length_c   1.000
_cell.angle_alpha   90.00
_cell.angle_beta   90.00
_cell.angle_gamma   90.00
#
_symmetry.space_group_name_H-M   'P 1'
#
loop_
_entity.id
_entity.type
_entity.pdbx_description
1 polymer ?
#
loop_
_entity_poly.entity_id
_entity_poly.type
_entity_poly.pdbx_seq_one_letter_code
_entity_poly.pdbx_strand_id
1 'polypeptide(L)'
;MPIRTLRSLTLCSLLASAPLLALAQTPPPPATPPAPGEFAACLNQLRAPARAAGVSEATFSRHTRELQPDMLVIDRLNFQPEFRTAVWDYLAGLVDEERVAEGRARMAEHAQVLARVQQRFGVDPATVVAVWGVESNFGQSFGTLPLVRSLGTLSCIGRRQAYFRTELYAALRILQAGHIAPERLQGSWAGAFGHTQFRPSTFERLAVDFDGDQRADLMDSVPDALAS
;
A
#
# COMPACT_ATOMS: atom_id res chain seq x y z
N MET A 1 13.93 -52.16 70.06
CA MET A 1 14.11 -50.96 69.20
C MET A 1 13.12 -51.03 68.05
N PRO A 2 12.07 -50.18 68.02
CA PRO A 2 11.10 -50.22 66.94
C PRO A 2 11.45 -49.20 65.85
N ILE A 3 11.36 -49.69 64.60
CA ILE A 3 11.57 -48.94 63.36
C ILE A 3 10.34 -48.08 63.09
N ARG A 4 10.49 -46.74 63.01
CA ARG A 4 9.47 -45.79 62.59
C ARG A 4 9.40 -45.74 61.09
N THR A 5 8.27 -46.18 60.54
CA THR A 5 7.91 -46.01 59.12
C THR A 5 7.43 -44.59 58.85
N LEU A 6 8.17 -43.84 58.01
CA LEU A 6 7.73 -42.52 57.49
C LEU A 6 6.72 -42.74 56.38
N ARG A 7 5.50 -42.23 56.54
CA ARG A 7 4.49 -42.15 55.47
C ARG A 7 4.75 -40.86 54.66
N SER A 8 5.16 -41.03 53.42
CA SER A 8 5.20 -39.92 52.44
C SER A 8 3.77 -39.57 51.95
N LEU A 9 3.36 -38.34 52.27
CA LEU A 9 2.16 -37.75 51.69
C LEU A 9 2.53 -37.15 50.31
N THR A 10 2.03 -37.79 49.25
CA THR A 10 2.14 -37.24 47.89
C THR A 10 1.02 -36.24 47.67
N LEU A 11 1.37 -34.93 47.62
CA LEU A 11 0.46 -33.85 47.31
C LEU A 11 0.27 -33.82 45.80
N CYS A 12 -0.89 -34.23 45.32
CA CYS A 12 -1.26 -34.17 43.89
C CYS A 12 -1.77 -32.77 43.60
N SER A 13 -0.94 -31.90 43.00
CA SER A 13 -1.34 -30.55 42.55
C SER A 13 -2.12 -30.67 41.25
N LEU A 14 -3.43 -30.55 41.28
CA LEU A 14 -4.29 -30.38 40.11
C LEU A 14 -4.07 -28.96 39.53
N LEU A 15 -3.27 -28.86 38.47
CA LEU A 15 -3.18 -27.67 37.62
C LEU A 15 -4.49 -27.58 36.81
N ALA A 16 -5.39 -26.71 37.21
CA ALA A 16 -6.55 -26.35 36.42
C ALA A 16 -6.11 -25.45 35.24
N SER A 17 -5.99 -26.04 34.06
CA SER A 17 -5.78 -25.32 32.80
C SER A 17 -7.09 -24.59 32.43
N ALA A 18 -7.19 -23.30 32.76
CA ALA A 18 -8.24 -22.44 32.25
C ALA A 18 -8.01 -22.22 30.74
N PRO A 19 -9.02 -22.43 29.86
CA PRO A 19 -8.89 -22.09 28.47
C PRO A 19 -8.75 -20.56 28.34
N LEU A 20 -7.64 -20.07 27.77
CA LEU A 20 -7.54 -18.70 27.28
C LEU A 20 -8.57 -18.53 26.15
N LEU A 21 -9.71 -17.95 26.48
CA LEU A 21 -10.65 -17.42 25.49
C LEU A 21 -9.93 -16.28 24.76
N ALA A 22 -9.48 -16.53 23.53
CA ALA A 22 -9.05 -15.50 22.62
C ALA A 22 -10.24 -14.55 22.39
N LEU A 23 -10.21 -13.38 23.01
CA LEU A 23 -11.17 -12.32 22.75
C LEU A 23 -11.01 -11.89 21.30
N ALA A 24 -11.89 -12.34 20.43
CA ALA A 24 -12.03 -11.81 19.08
C ALA A 24 -12.30 -10.30 19.22
N GLN A 25 -11.31 -9.48 18.87
CA GLN A 25 -11.47 -8.02 18.93
C GLN A 25 -12.44 -7.61 17.82
N THR A 26 -13.59 -7.08 18.21
CA THR A 26 -14.53 -6.46 17.28
C THR A 26 -13.82 -5.33 16.51
N PRO A 27 -14.08 -5.19 15.20
CA PRO A 27 -13.59 -4.03 14.45
C PRO A 27 -14.00 -2.72 15.15
N PRO A 28 -13.17 -1.68 15.11
CA PRO A 28 -13.57 -0.38 15.61
C PRO A 28 -14.82 0.10 14.86
N PRO A 29 -15.67 0.93 15.50
CA PRO A 29 -16.81 1.52 14.82
C PRO A 29 -16.35 2.35 13.60
N PRO A 30 -17.18 2.46 12.54
CA PRO A 30 -16.86 3.28 11.38
C PRO A 30 -16.49 4.71 11.77
N ALA A 31 -15.55 5.30 11.04
CA ALA A 31 -15.12 6.66 11.29
C ALA A 31 -16.26 7.66 11.01
N THR A 32 -16.42 8.64 11.88
CA THR A 32 -17.44 9.68 11.70
C THR A 32 -17.01 10.65 10.59
N PRO A 33 -17.87 10.93 9.59
CA PRO A 33 -17.60 11.96 8.60
C PRO A 33 -17.39 13.34 9.24
N PRO A 34 -16.56 14.21 8.64
CA PRO A 34 -16.41 15.59 9.09
C PRO A 34 -17.72 16.37 8.91
N ALA A 35 -17.88 17.45 9.68
CA ALA A 35 -19.01 18.34 9.50
C ALA A 35 -19.02 18.97 8.08
N PRO A 36 -20.20 19.37 7.58
CA PRO A 36 -20.31 20.01 6.26
C PRO A 36 -19.35 21.18 6.12
N GLY A 37 -18.54 21.17 5.07
CA GLY A 37 -17.54 22.21 4.76
C GLY A 37 -16.18 22.06 5.44
N GLU A 38 -16.03 21.27 6.50
CA GLU A 38 -14.72 21.09 7.18
C GLU A 38 -13.67 20.49 6.26
N PHE A 39 -14.04 19.47 5.48
CA PHE A 39 -13.12 18.84 4.53
C PHE A 39 -12.66 19.82 3.45
N ALA A 40 -13.58 20.59 2.88
CA ALA A 40 -13.25 21.63 1.90
C ALA A 40 -12.37 22.74 2.49
N ALA A 41 -12.64 23.15 3.73
CA ALA A 41 -11.82 24.13 4.45
C ALA A 41 -10.39 23.58 4.67
N CYS A 42 -10.26 22.32 5.07
CA CYS A 42 -8.95 21.68 5.19
C CYS A 42 -8.21 21.66 3.84
N LEU A 43 -8.84 21.20 2.76
CA LEU A 43 -8.22 21.18 1.43
C LEU A 43 -7.76 22.59 1.01
N ASN A 44 -8.56 23.62 1.29
CA ASN A 44 -8.17 25.01 0.99
C ASN A 44 -6.91 25.43 1.78
N GLN A 45 -6.73 24.99 3.02
CA GLN A 45 -5.52 25.26 3.80
C GLN A 45 -4.28 24.55 3.22
N LEU A 46 -4.44 23.45 2.48
CA LEU A 46 -3.34 22.74 1.83
C LEU A 46 -2.83 23.43 0.55
N ARG A 47 -3.56 24.41 0.00
CA ARG A 47 -3.26 25.09 -1.25
C ARG A 47 -1.88 25.80 -1.23
N ALA A 48 -1.60 26.59 -0.20
CA ALA A 48 -0.33 27.29 -0.09
C ALA A 48 0.87 26.34 0.13
N PRO A 49 0.78 25.32 1.04
CA PRO A 49 1.79 24.28 1.14
C PRO A 49 2.00 23.48 -0.15
N ALA A 50 0.94 23.13 -0.88
CA ALA A 50 1.04 22.43 -2.17
C ALA A 50 1.83 23.25 -3.20
N ARG A 51 1.54 24.56 -3.29
CA ARG A 51 2.29 25.46 -4.16
C ARG A 51 3.77 25.53 -3.77
N ALA A 52 4.08 25.62 -2.48
CA ALA A 52 5.46 25.57 -1.99
C ALA A 52 6.16 24.24 -2.32
N ALA A 53 5.38 23.16 -2.43
CA ALA A 53 5.85 21.84 -2.86
C ALA A 53 5.87 21.65 -4.39
N GLY A 54 5.69 22.71 -5.21
CA GLY A 54 5.80 22.66 -6.67
C GLY A 54 4.51 22.31 -7.42
N VAL A 55 3.37 22.21 -6.75
CA VAL A 55 2.07 22.02 -7.40
C VAL A 55 1.49 23.34 -7.87
N SER A 56 1.17 23.48 -9.15
CA SER A 56 0.54 24.68 -9.69
C SER A 56 -0.88 24.88 -9.14
N GLU A 57 -1.29 26.14 -9.04
CA GLU A 57 -2.65 26.48 -8.62
C GLU A 57 -3.73 25.85 -9.50
N ALA A 58 -3.48 25.80 -10.81
CA ALA A 58 -4.39 25.16 -11.76
C ALA A 58 -4.55 23.66 -11.51
N THR A 59 -3.43 22.94 -11.29
CA THR A 59 -3.44 21.51 -10.99
C THR A 59 -4.14 21.24 -9.65
N PHE A 60 -3.77 21.99 -8.61
CA PHE A 60 -4.41 21.83 -7.30
C PHE A 60 -5.92 22.03 -7.39
N SER A 61 -6.37 23.15 -7.96
CA SER A 61 -7.80 23.44 -8.08
C SER A 61 -8.55 22.44 -8.96
N ARG A 62 -7.97 22.01 -10.08
CA ARG A 62 -8.60 21.02 -10.97
C ARG A 62 -8.91 19.72 -10.26
N HIS A 63 -7.96 19.23 -9.43
CA HIS A 63 -8.06 17.90 -8.86
C HIS A 63 -8.62 17.86 -7.42
N THR A 64 -8.81 19.02 -6.76
CA THR A 64 -9.27 19.05 -5.36
C THR A 64 -10.60 19.77 -5.15
N ARG A 65 -11.05 20.65 -6.06
CA ARG A 65 -12.23 21.51 -5.88
C ARG A 65 -13.52 20.75 -5.55
N GLU A 66 -13.72 19.58 -6.17
CA GLU A 66 -14.95 18.79 -6.05
C GLU A 66 -14.76 17.52 -5.23
N LEU A 67 -13.60 17.38 -4.56
CA LEU A 67 -13.34 16.20 -3.75
C LEU A 67 -14.31 16.12 -2.58
N GLN A 68 -14.87 14.93 -2.43
CA GLN A 68 -15.59 14.52 -1.22
C GLN A 68 -14.71 13.53 -0.44
N PRO A 69 -14.77 13.53 0.89
CA PRO A 69 -14.01 12.57 1.68
C PRO A 69 -14.46 11.14 1.39
N ASP A 70 -13.51 10.23 1.44
CA ASP A 70 -13.78 8.79 1.36
C ASP A 70 -13.53 8.17 2.73
N MET A 71 -14.60 7.92 3.48
CA MET A 71 -14.48 7.41 4.85
C MET A 71 -13.99 5.96 4.90
N LEU A 72 -14.13 5.20 3.81
CA LEU A 72 -13.57 3.84 3.70
C LEU A 72 -12.03 3.84 3.91
N VAL A 73 -11.32 4.88 3.44
CA VAL A 73 -9.86 4.95 3.65
C VAL A 73 -9.51 5.20 5.11
N ILE A 74 -10.38 5.87 5.86
CA ILE A 74 -10.20 6.09 7.30
C ILE A 74 -10.45 4.81 8.08
N ASP A 75 -11.48 4.04 7.72
CA ASP A 75 -11.74 2.74 8.32
C ASP A 75 -10.56 1.79 8.09
N ARG A 76 -10.01 1.74 6.88
CA ARG A 76 -8.81 0.97 6.54
C ARG A 76 -7.55 1.48 7.26
N LEU A 77 -7.40 2.79 7.43
CA LEU A 77 -6.29 3.36 8.22
C LEU A 77 -6.33 2.87 9.67
N ASN A 78 -7.52 2.71 10.24
CA ASN A 78 -7.72 2.32 11.64
C ASN A 78 -7.73 0.80 11.85
N PHE A 79 -7.99 0.02 10.81
CA PHE A 79 -8.03 -1.43 10.85
C PHE A 79 -7.19 -2.05 9.73
N GLN A 80 -6.06 -2.63 10.11
CA GLN A 80 -5.09 -3.27 9.23
C GLN A 80 -4.94 -4.74 9.65
N PRO A 81 -5.72 -5.67 9.05
CA PRO A 81 -5.74 -7.08 9.45
C PRO A 81 -4.39 -7.78 9.22
N GLU A 82 -3.58 -7.33 8.26
CA GLU A 82 -2.26 -7.85 7.96
C GLU A 82 -1.30 -7.86 9.15
N PHE A 83 -1.45 -6.93 10.10
CA PHE A 83 -0.66 -6.93 11.35
C PHE A 83 -1.15 -7.93 12.39
N ARG A 84 -2.21 -8.69 12.09
CA ARG A 84 -2.81 -9.68 13.00
C ARG A 84 -2.75 -11.10 12.44
N THR A 85 -2.43 -11.24 11.16
CA THR A 85 -2.27 -12.52 10.49
C THR A 85 -0.94 -13.15 10.92
N ALA A 86 -0.95 -14.44 11.25
CA ALA A 86 0.30 -15.15 11.52
C ALA A 86 1.20 -15.10 10.26
N VAL A 87 2.51 -14.97 10.46
CA VAL A 87 3.46 -14.78 9.35
C VAL A 87 3.39 -15.91 8.31
N TRP A 88 3.15 -17.13 8.75
CA TRP A 88 3.05 -18.29 7.86
C TRP A 88 1.78 -18.25 6.99
N ASP A 89 0.66 -17.84 7.56
CA ASP A 89 -0.61 -17.66 6.82
C ASP A 89 -0.51 -16.50 5.85
N TYR A 90 0.18 -15.42 6.24
CA TYR A 90 0.47 -14.30 5.37
C TYR A 90 1.33 -14.71 4.17
N LEU A 91 2.42 -15.45 4.40
CA LEU A 91 3.30 -15.95 3.34
C LEU A 91 2.58 -16.93 2.42
N ALA A 92 1.77 -17.85 2.97
CA ALA A 92 0.98 -18.80 2.17
C ALA A 92 -0.03 -18.11 1.25
N GLY A 93 -0.57 -16.94 1.67
CA GLY A 93 -1.46 -16.13 0.83
C GLY A 93 -0.73 -15.34 -0.26
N LEU A 94 0.58 -15.13 -0.12
CA LEU A 94 1.39 -14.39 -1.10
C LEU A 94 2.08 -15.28 -2.12
N VAL A 95 2.42 -16.52 -1.75
CA VAL A 95 3.21 -17.42 -2.60
C VAL A 95 2.54 -18.79 -2.63
N ASP A 96 1.92 -19.10 -3.77
CA ASP A 96 1.33 -20.40 -4.09
C ASP A 96 1.89 -20.94 -5.42
N GLU A 97 1.56 -22.17 -5.76
CA GLU A 97 2.05 -22.83 -6.97
C GLU A 97 1.58 -22.12 -8.26
N GLU A 98 0.36 -21.59 -8.25
CA GLU A 98 -0.21 -20.88 -9.40
C GLU A 98 0.56 -19.56 -9.64
N ARG A 99 0.83 -18.78 -8.60
CA ARG A 99 1.63 -17.55 -8.72
C ARG A 99 3.06 -17.81 -9.15
N VAL A 100 3.68 -18.91 -8.67
CA VAL A 100 5.02 -19.33 -9.12
C VAL A 100 5.01 -19.73 -10.60
N ALA A 101 3.99 -20.47 -11.05
CA ALA A 101 3.86 -20.84 -12.46
C ALA A 101 3.65 -19.60 -13.36
N GLU A 102 2.75 -18.69 -12.96
CA GLU A 102 2.52 -17.43 -13.65
C GLU A 102 3.81 -16.58 -13.71
N GLY A 103 4.55 -16.46 -12.60
CA GLY A 103 5.80 -15.74 -12.56
C GLY A 103 6.84 -16.27 -13.56
N ARG A 104 6.94 -17.59 -13.72
CA ARG A 104 7.80 -18.21 -14.73
C ARG A 104 7.35 -17.86 -16.15
N ALA A 105 6.05 -17.85 -16.41
CA ALA A 105 5.49 -17.45 -17.70
C ALA A 105 5.81 -15.96 -18.01
N ARG A 106 5.63 -15.08 -17.02
CA ARG A 106 5.97 -13.64 -17.14
C ARG A 106 7.47 -13.40 -17.34
N MET A 107 8.32 -14.18 -16.69
CA MET A 107 9.77 -14.12 -16.94
C MET A 107 10.12 -14.46 -18.40
N ALA A 108 9.47 -15.47 -18.98
CA ALA A 108 9.68 -15.84 -20.38
C ALA A 108 9.13 -14.78 -21.34
N GLU A 109 7.92 -14.28 -21.07
CA GLU A 109 7.26 -13.23 -21.87
C GLU A 109 8.08 -11.95 -21.93
N HIS A 110 8.62 -11.51 -20.79
CA HIS A 110 9.38 -10.25 -20.68
C HIS A 110 10.90 -10.42 -20.64
N ALA A 111 11.42 -11.58 -21.12
CA ALA A 111 12.85 -11.93 -21.03
C ALA A 111 13.79 -10.85 -21.57
N GLN A 112 13.44 -10.19 -22.68
CA GLN A 112 14.26 -9.14 -23.27
C GLN A 112 14.31 -7.87 -22.42
N VAL A 113 13.18 -7.46 -21.85
CA VAL A 113 13.10 -6.31 -20.94
C VAL A 113 13.90 -6.61 -19.68
N LEU A 114 13.67 -7.77 -19.06
CA LEU A 114 14.36 -8.21 -17.86
C LEU A 114 15.88 -8.30 -18.03
N ALA A 115 16.36 -8.78 -19.17
CA ALA A 115 17.78 -8.81 -19.48
C ALA A 115 18.40 -7.39 -19.54
N ARG A 116 17.68 -6.42 -20.13
CA ARG A 116 18.11 -5.02 -20.17
C ARG A 116 18.08 -4.38 -18.77
N VAL A 117 17.07 -4.70 -17.96
CA VAL A 117 16.96 -4.27 -16.55
C VAL A 117 18.15 -4.80 -15.75
N GLN A 118 18.44 -6.10 -15.86
CA GLN A 118 19.60 -6.72 -15.22
C GLN A 118 20.91 -6.07 -15.66
N GLN A 119 21.08 -5.83 -16.93
CA GLN A 119 22.28 -5.18 -17.47
C GLN A 119 22.46 -3.75 -16.92
N ARG A 120 21.37 -2.99 -16.80
CA ARG A 120 21.41 -1.59 -16.39
C ARG A 120 21.50 -1.40 -14.88
N PHE A 121 20.80 -2.23 -14.11
CA PHE A 121 20.62 -2.03 -12.67
C PHE A 121 21.23 -3.16 -11.82
N GLY A 122 21.66 -4.26 -12.42
CA GLY A 122 22.28 -5.39 -11.71
C GLY A 122 21.31 -6.24 -10.88
N VAL A 123 19.99 -6.09 -11.08
CA VAL A 123 18.97 -6.83 -10.32
C VAL A 123 18.64 -8.13 -11.04
N ASP A 124 18.56 -9.22 -10.29
CA ASP A 124 18.18 -10.53 -10.81
C ASP A 124 16.72 -10.52 -11.34
N PRO A 125 16.48 -11.01 -12.57
CA PRO A 125 15.15 -11.09 -13.18
C PRO A 125 14.09 -11.79 -12.32
N ALA A 126 14.46 -12.87 -11.61
CA ALA A 126 13.52 -13.57 -10.75
C ALA A 126 13.08 -12.71 -9.56
N THR A 127 13.97 -11.87 -9.03
CA THR A 127 13.64 -10.91 -7.98
C THR A 127 12.64 -9.86 -8.48
N VAL A 128 12.87 -9.29 -9.66
CA VAL A 128 11.98 -8.29 -10.27
C VAL A 128 10.57 -8.87 -10.46
N VAL A 129 10.49 -10.07 -11.05
CA VAL A 129 9.20 -10.73 -11.31
C VAL A 129 8.51 -11.16 -10.01
N ALA A 130 9.26 -11.61 -9.00
CA ALA A 130 8.68 -11.97 -7.70
C ALA A 130 8.04 -10.75 -7.01
N VAL A 131 8.71 -9.60 -7.01
CA VAL A 131 8.14 -8.34 -6.49
C VAL A 131 6.88 -7.97 -7.28
N TRP A 132 6.93 -8.00 -8.60
CA TRP A 132 5.76 -7.71 -9.44
C TRP A 132 4.57 -8.63 -9.13
N GLY A 133 4.83 -9.94 -8.93
CA GLY A 133 3.80 -10.90 -8.55
C GLY A 133 3.17 -10.61 -7.18
N VAL A 134 4.00 -10.30 -6.19
CA VAL A 134 3.52 -10.02 -4.83
C VAL A 134 2.77 -8.70 -4.75
N GLU A 135 3.27 -7.63 -5.40
CA GLU A 135 2.72 -6.28 -5.29
C GLU A 135 1.39 -6.09 -6.04
N SER A 136 1.27 -6.67 -7.23
CA SER A 136 0.11 -6.41 -8.09
C SER A 136 -0.45 -7.63 -8.82
N ASN A 137 -0.05 -8.83 -8.42
CA ASN A 137 -0.40 -10.06 -9.14
C ASN A 137 -0.10 -9.90 -10.65
N PHE A 138 1.13 -9.54 -10.97
CA PHE A 138 1.60 -9.29 -12.35
C PHE A 138 0.75 -8.25 -13.11
N GLY A 139 0.34 -7.20 -12.42
CA GLY A 139 -0.46 -6.12 -13.00
C GLY A 139 -1.97 -6.36 -13.07
N GLN A 140 -2.46 -7.42 -12.46
CA GLN A 140 -3.90 -7.72 -12.43
C GLN A 140 -4.64 -7.00 -11.30
N SER A 141 -3.93 -6.46 -10.31
CA SER A 141 -4.53 -5.83 -9.13
C SER A 141 -3.75 -4.60 -8.67
N PHE A 142 -4.19 -3.41 -9.07
CA PHE A 142 -3.59 -2.13 -8.67
C PHE A 142 -4.31 -1.45 -7.49
N GLY A 143 -5.48 -1.95 -7.11
CA GLY A 143 -6.45 -1.22 -6.33
C GLY A 143 -7.32 -0.33 -7.24
N THR A 144 -8.46 0.13 -6.72
CA THR A 144 -9.51 0.78 -7.50
C THR A 144 -9.91 2.16 -6.98
N LEU A 145 -9.22 2.65 -5.93
CA LEU A 145 -9.56 3.93 -5.33
C LEU A 145 -8.84 5.07 -6.05
N PRO A 146 -9.55 6.17 -6.41
CA PRO A 146 -8.91 7.35 -6.97
C PRO A 146 -7.90 7.93 -5.98
N LEU A 147 -6.60 7.93 -6.34
CA LEU A 147 -5.51 8.28 -5.41
C LEU A 147 -5.67 9.67 -4.82
N VAL A 148 -6.00 10.67 -5.62
CA VAL A 148 -6.14 12.06 -5.13
C VAL A 148 -7.25 12.15 -4.09
N ARG A 149 -8.34 11.41 -4.25
CA ARG A 149 -9.43 11.37 -3.27
C ARG A 149 -8.99 10.69 -1.96
N SER A 150 -8.35 9.53 -2.06
CA SER A 150 -7.83 8.79 -0.91
C SER A 150 -6.81 9.63 -0.14
N LEU A 151 -5.81 10.16 -0.83
CA LEU A 151 -4.75 10.97 -0.21
C LEU A 151 -5.28 12.31 0.31
N GLY A 152 -6.22 12.95 -0.39
CA GLY A 152 -6.89 14.16 0.08
C GLY A 152 -7.65 13.92 1.38
N THR A 153 -8.37 12.81 1.46
CA THR A 153 -9.07 12.40 2.68
C THR A 153 -8.08 12.19 3.84
N LEU A 154 -7.03 11.39 3.63
CA LEU A 154 -6.02 11.09 4.64
C LEU A 154 -5.16 12.31 5.02
N SER A 155 -5.08 13.32 4.15
CA SER A 155 -4.39 14.59 4.42
C SER A 155 -5.15 15.48 5.39
N CYS A 156 -6.46 15.30 5.49
CA CYS A 156 -7.36 16.12 6.30
C CYS A 156 -7.98 15.38 7.49
N ILE A 157 -8.15 14.05 7.40
CA ILE A 157 -8.87 13.24 8.36
C ILE A 157 -7.97 12.10 8.86
N GLY A 158 -8.08 11.76 10.13
CA GLY A 158 -7.36 10.66 10.75
C GLY A 158 -5.95 10.99 11.19
N ARG A 159 -5.16 9.95 11.39
CA ARG A 159 -3.76 10.03 11.86
C ARG A 159 -2.77 10.16 10.70
N ARG A 160 -1.53 10.64 10.97
CA ARG A 160 -0.43 10.75 9.98
C ARG A 160 -0.72 11.71 8.82
N GLN A 161 -1.54 12.75 9.03
CA GLN A 161 -1.92 13.70 7.99
C GLN A 161 -0.71 14.33 7.27
N ALA A 162 0.33 14.72 8.02
CA ALA A 162 1.53 15.32 7.43
C ALA A 162 2.21 14.40 6.39
N TYR A 163 2.27 13.10 6.68
CA TYR A 163 2.77 12.10 5.75
C TYR A 163 1.91 12.04 4.48
N PHE A 164 0.59 11.94 4.63
CA PHE A 164 -0.32 11.84 3.47
C PHE A 164 -0.36 13.13 2.65
N ARG A 165 -0.13 14.29 3.25
CA ARG A 165 0.03 15.57 2.52
C ARG A 165 1.23 15.52 1.56
N THR A 166 2.35 14.94 1.98
CA THR A 166 3.51 14.75 1.10
C THR A 166 3.16 13.87 -0.09
N GLU A 167 2.44 12.77 0.14
CA GLU A 167 2.01 11.85 -0.92
C GLU A 167 0.95 12.51 -1.84
N LEU A 168 0.02 13.32 -1.30
CA LEU A 168 -0.93 14.08 -2.10
C LEU A 168 -0.23 15.06 -3.04
N TYR A 169 0.75 15.80 -2.54
CA TYR A 169 1.48 16.77 -3.37
C TYR A 169 2.29 16.06 -4.47
N ALA A 170 2.90 14.93 -4.16
CA ALA A 170 3.60 14.11 -5.15
C ALA A 170 2.62 13.58 -6.22
N ALA A 171 1.45 13.06 -5.83
CA ALA A 171 0.41 12.63 -6.78
C ALA A 171 -0.04 13.76 -7.71
N LEU A 172 -0.22 14.96 -7.17
CA LEU A 172 -0.60 16.13 -7.97
C LEU A 172 0.53 16.56 -8.92
N ARG A 173 1.81 16.44 -8.55
CA ARG A 173 2.94 16.70 -9.46
C ARG A 173 3.03 15.65 -10.57
N ILE A 174 2.78 14.37 -10.30
CA ILE A 174 2.71 13.31 -11.30
C ILE A 174 1.66 13.66 -12.36
N LEU A 175 0.47 14.08 -11.93
CA LEU A 175 -0.59 14.54 -12.83
C LEU A 175 -0.20 15.82 -13.59
N GLN A 176 0.48 16.74 -12.92
CA GLN A 176 0.96 18.01 -13.53
C GLN A 176 2.00 17.74 -14.62
N ALA A 177 2.88 16.79 -14.41
CA ALA A 177 3.89 16.38 -15.38
C ALA A 177 3.32 15.57 -16.56
N GLY A 178 2.08 15.07 -16.42
CA GLY A 178 1.41 14.29 -17.46
C GLY A 178 1.90 12.85 -17.59
N HIS A 179 2.59 12.33 -16.55
CA HIS A 179 3.06 10.94 -16.55
C HIS A 179 1.91 9.95 -16.60
N ILE A 180 0.84 10.22 -15.84
CA ILE A 180 -0.33 9.35 -15.73
C ILE A 180 -1.58 10.19 -15.91
N ALA A 181 -2.56 9.69 -16.68
CA ALA A 181 -3.85 10.36 -16.83
C ALA A 181 -4.65 10.33 -15.52
N PRO A 182 -5.41 11.41 -15.20
CA PRO A 182 -6.12 11.50 -13.91
C PRO A 182 -7.06 10.33 -13.62
N GLU A 183 -7.77 9.84 -14.62
CA GLU A 183 -8.68 8.71 -14.54
C GLU A 183 -7.97 7.36 -14.34
N ARG A 184 -6.68 7.28 -14.70
CA ARG A 184 -5.83 6.11 -14.53
C ARG A 184 -5.13 6.09 -13.17
N LEU A 185 -4.98 7.22 -12.49
CA LEU A 185 -4.30 7.30 -11.19
C LEU A 185 -5.19 6.74 -10.08
N GLN A 186 -5.30 5.42 -10.09
CA GLN A 186 -6.03 4.62 -9.11
C GLN A 186 -5.07 3.67 -8.39
N GLY A 187 -5.44 3.25 -7.19
CA GLY A 187 -4.58 2.37 -6.40
C GLY A 187 -5.19 1.97 -5.06
N SER A 188 -4.32 1.70 -4.10
CA SER A 188 -4.69 1.31 -2.75
C SER A 188 -5.26 2.48 -1.94
N TRP A 189 -5.89 2.15 -0.82
CA TRP A 189 -6.39 3.15 0.12
C TRP A 189 -5.32 4.10 0.66
N ALA A 190 -4.07 3.63 0.76
CA ALA A 190 -2.93 4.37 1.29
C ALA A 190 -2.10 5.08 0.21
N GLY A 191 -2.53 5.02 -1.05
CA GLY A 191 -1.88 5.72 -2.16
C GLY A 191 -0.81 4.93 -2.91
N ALA A 192 -0.66 3.63 -2.67
CA ALA A 192 0.17 2.77 -3.52
C ALA A 192 -0.53 2.50 -4.85
N PHE A 193 0.20 2.50 -5.98
CA PHE A 193 -0.39 2.37 -7.30
C PHE A 193 0.53 1.68 -8.32
N GLY A 194 -0.08 1.18 -9.38
CA GLY A 194 0.59 0.59 -10.52
C GLY A 194 1.17 -0.80 -10.25
N HIS A 195 1.91 -1.29 -11.20
CA HIS A 195 2.53 -2.62 -11.17
C HIS A 195 3.44 -2.85 -9.96
N THR A 196 4.15 -1.83 -9.52
CA THR A 196 5.13 -1.88 -8.41
C THR A 196 4.55 -1.43 -7.07
N GLN A 197 3.27 -1.03 -7.02
CA GLN A 197 2.64 -0.48 -5.82
C GLN A 197 3.47 0.63 -5.16
N PHE A 198 4.08 1.48 -5.99
CA PHE A 198 4.80 2.64 -5.50
C PHE A 198 3.84 3.69 -4.93
N ARG A 199 4.28 4.35 -3.87
CA ARG A 199 3.64 5.59 -3.43
C ARG A 199 4.08 6.74 -4.33
N PRO A 200 3.29 7.82 -4.45
CA PRO A 200 3.64 8.96 -5.30
C PRO A 200 5.04 9.52 -5.07
N SER A 201 5.47 9.67 -3.81
CA SER A 201 6.82 10.14 -3.50
C SER A 201 7.92 9.15 -3.89
N THR A 202 7.63 7.85 -3.91
CA THR A 202 8.54 6.82 -4.39
C THR A 202 8.63 6.86 -5.91
N PHE A 203 7.49 7.03 -6.59
CA PHE A 203 7.44 7.23 -8.03
C PHE A 203 8.34 8.39 -8.47
N GLU A 204 8.21 9.57 -7.89
CA GLU A 204 9.03 10.74 -8.25
C GLU A 204 10.53 10.51 -8.09
N ARG A 205 10.91 9.62 -7.19
CA ARG A 205 12.32 9.34 -6.90
C ARG A 205 12.90 8.22 -7.74
N LEU A 206 12.11 7.21 -8.07
CA LEU A 206 12.60 5.94 -8.60
C LEU A 206 12.00 5.52 -9.95
N ALA A 207 10.85 6.08 -10.35
CA ALA A 207 10.23 5.69 -11.61
C ALA A 207 11.12 6.04 -12.81
N VAL A 208 11.22 5.12 -13.76
CA VAL A 208 12.09 5.19 -14.94
C VAL A 208 11.24 5.11 -16.19
N ASP A 209 11.44 6.03 -17.13
CA ASP A 209 11.04 5.87 -18.52
C ASP A 209 12.03 4.89 -19.19
N PHE A 210 11.65 3.64 -19.29
CA PHE A 210 12.52 2.59 -19.80
C PHE A 210 12.24 2.20 -21.26
N ASP A 211 11.04 2.45 -21.74
CA ASP A 211 10.67 2.26 -23.14
C ASP A 211 10.99 3.49 -24.01
N GLY A 212 11.23 4.65 -23.42
CA GLY A 212 11.74 5.85 -24.09
C GLY A 212 10.63 6.71 -24.69
N ASP A 213 9.41 6.60 -24.22
CA ASP A 213 8.26 7.39 -24.69
C ASP A 213 8.14 8.79 -24.05
N GLN A 214 9.12 9.17 -23.19
CA GLN A 214 9.20 10.39 -22.39
C GLN A 214 8.22 10.45 -21.21
N ARG A 215 7.70 9.32 -20.81
CA ARG A 215 6.83 9.16 -19.65
C ARG A 215 7.31 8.02 -18.79
N ALA A 216 7.42 8.21 -17.50
CA ALA A 216 7.50 7.08 -16.58
C ALA A 216 6.08 6.64 -16.25
N ASP A 217 5.66 5.47 -16.67
CA ASP A 217 4.28 5.00 -16.50
C ASP A 217 4.21 3.62 -15.83
N LEU A 218 3.92 3.61 -14.54
CA LEU A 218 3.78 2.37 -13.77
C LEU A 218 2.37 1.73 -13.89
N MET A 219 1.46 2.36 -14.65
CA MET A 219 0.10 1.85 -14.83
C MET A 219 -0.05 1.06 -16.13
N ASP A 220 0.49 1.59 -17.23
CA ASP A 220 0.24 1.07 -18.56
C ASP A 220 1.52 0.59 -19.27
N SER A 221 2.74 0.94 -18.78
CA SER A 221 4.02 0.46 -19.30
C SER A 221 4.64 -0.61 -18.39
N VAL A 222 4.58 -1.88 -18.81
CA VAL A 222 5.29 -2.98 -18.13
C VAL A 222 6.82 -2.78 -18.14
N PRO A 223 7.46 -2.34 -19.25
CA PRO A 223 8.89 -2.05 -19.25
C PRO A 223 9.32 -1.03 -18.19
N ASP A 224 8.58 0.06 -18.02
CA ASP A 224 8.87 1.07 -17.01
C ASP A 224 8.71 0.50 -15.61
N ALA A 225 7.64 -0.24 -15.39
CA ALA A 225 7.36 -0.87 -14.11
C ALA A 225 8.44 -1.87 -13.69
N LEU A 226 8.92 -2.73 -14.63
CA LEU A 226 9.97 -3.71 -14.35
C LEU A 226 11.36 -3.06 -14.14
N ALA A 227 11.56 -1.83 -14.60
CA ALA A 227 12.80 -1.07 -14.46
C ALA A 227 12.81 -0.13 -13.26
N SER A 228 11.64 0.12 -12.66
CA SER A 228 11.43 1.00 -11.52
C SER A 228 11.44 0.24 -10.22
#